data_4e64738043ae229c07181b08b429ab25
#
_entry.id   4e64738043ae229c07181b08b429ab25
#
_cell.length_a   1.000
_cell.length_b   1.000
_cell.length_c   1.000
_cell.angle_alpha   90.00
_cell.angle_beta   90.00
_cell.angle_gamma   90.00
#
_symmetry.space_group_name_H-M   'P 1'
#
loop_
_entity.id
_entity.type
_entity.pdbx_description
1 polymer ?
#
loop_
_entity_poly.entity_id
_entity_poly.type
_entity_poly.pdbx_seq_one_letter_code
_entity_poly.pdbx_strand_id
1 'polypeptide(L)'
;RKQELMNLNELMKARFVELFGDPIKNPKGWDVVKLSKCLERIDNGKSFTCDSNAREGAFPAILKLSAATYGDYRPYENKALLEETQFVESVEVHRGDLLFTRKNTPDLVGMAAYVFETPEKLMMPDLIFRLVTNERMTPIFLWQLINNREFRPVIQGISGGSAKSMSNISKERLKNIEVICPPISEQKKLEGVLEQVDKSKLKKLR
;
A
#
# COMPACT_ATOMS: atom_id res chain seq x y z
N ARG A 1 -1.33 -19.97 5.00
CA ARG A 1 -1.26 -18.49 5.22
C ARG A 1 -0.90 -17.72 3.93
N LYS A 2 0.20 -18.10 3.19
CA LYS A 2 0.56 -17.43 1.91
C LYS A 2 -0.54 -17.60 0.84
N GLN A 3 -1.05 -18.80 0.66
CA GLN A 3 -2.14 -19.10 -0.28
C GLN A 3 -3.44 -18.37 0.07
N GLU A 4 -3.75 -18.22 1.35
CA GLU A 4 -4.94 -17.51 1.81
C GLU A 4 -4.87 -16.00 1.53
N LEU A 5 -3.69 -15.40 1.70
CA LEU A 5 -3.45 -13.98 1.36
C LEU A 5 -3.55 -13.75 -0.16
N MET A 6 -3.02 -14.69 -0.97
CA MET A 6 -3.16 -14.64 -2.43
C MET A 6 -4.63 -14.73 -2.85
N ASN A 7 -5.38 -15.67 -2.27
CA ASN A 7 -6.80 -15.83 -2.57
C ASN A 7 -7.62 -14.60 -2.15
N LEU A 8 -7.29 -13.98 -1.02
CA LEU A 8 -7.93 -12.74 -0.58
C LEU A 8 -7.64 -11.59 -1.55
N ASN A 9 -6.40 -11.44 -1.99
CA ASN A 9 -6.03 -10.37 -2.93
C ASN A 9 -6.74 -10.54 -4.28
N GLU A 10 -6.83 -11.75 -4.81
CA GLU A 10 -7.58 -12.03 -6.04
C GLU A 10 -9.09 -11.77 -5.89
N LEU A 11 -9.67 -12.15 -4.76
CA LEU A 11 -11.06 -11.83 -4.45
C LEU A 11 -11.32 -10.32 -4.39
N MET A 12 -10.41 -9.58 -3.75
CA MET A 12 -10.50 -8.12 -3.66
C MET A 12 -10.40 -7.45 -5.02
N LYS A 13 -9.51 -7.91 -5.89
CA LYS A 13 -9.39 -7.42 -7.28
C LYS A 13 -10.68 -7.67 -8.07
N ALA A 14 -11.22 -8.88 -8.02
CA ALA A 14 -12.47 -9.23 -8.69
C ALA A 14 -13.64 -8.37 -8.19
N ARG A 15 -13.73 -8.18 -6.88
CA ARG A 15 -14.78 -7.35 -6.28
C ARG A 15 -14.62 -5.88 -6.60
N PHE A 16 -13.39 -5.37 -6.70
CA PHE A 16 -13.14 -4.01 -7.14
C PHE A 16 -13.71 -3.79 -8.54
N VAL A 17 -13.42 -4.67 -9.48
CA VAL A 17 -13.94 -4.55 -10.88
C VAL A 17 -15.46 -4.64 -10.94
N GLU A 18 -16.07 -5.52 -10.17
CA GLU A 18 -17.53 -5.66 -10.08
C GLU A 18 -18.18 -4.37 -9.54
N LEU A 19 -17.65 -3.82 -8.45
CA LEU A 19 -18.21 -2.64 -7.78
C LEU A 19 -17.95 -1.35 -8.56
N PHE A 20 -16.74 -1.18 -9.11
CA PHE A 20 -16.30 0.12 -9.64
C PHE A 20 -16.08 0.13 -11.15
N GLY A 21 -15.91 -1.02 -11.78
CA GLY A 21 -15.59 -1.14 -13.20
C GLY A 21 -14.10 -0.89 -13.49
N ASP A 22 -13.79 -0.67 -14.75
CA ASP A 22 -12.47 -0.24 -15.22
C ASP A 22 -12.21 1.20 -14.78
N PRO A 23 -11.19 1.49 -13.98
CA PRO A 23 -10.96 2.82 -13.41
C PRO A 23 -10.51 3.86 -14.45
N ILE A 24 -10.06 3.44 -15.63
CA ILE A 24 -9.66 4.34 -16.74
C ILE A 24 -10.85 4.68 -17.60
N LYS A 25 -11.62 3.68 -18.03
CA LYS A 25 -12.82 3.88 -18.86
C LYS A 25 -13.97 4.48 -18.08
N ASN A 26 -13.98 4.28 -16.77
CA ASN A 26 -15.00 4.76 -15.85
C ASN A 26 -16.45 4.50 -16.34
N PRO A 27 -16.82 3.25 -16.63
CA PRO A 27 -18.13 2.95 -17.24
C PRO A 27 -19.29 3.28 -16.33
N LYS A 28 -19.06 3.45 -15.04
CA LYS A 28 -20.08 3.81 -14.04
C LYS A 28 -20.23 5.31 -13.83
N GLY A 29 -19.39 6.14 -14.47
CA GLY A 29 -19.46 7.59 -14.40
C GLY A 29 -19.15 8.18 -13.03
N TRP A 30 -18.21 7.55 -12.28
CA TRP A 30 -17.74 8.10 -11.00
C TRP A 30 -17.07 9.45 -11.20
N ASP A 31 -17.15 10.32 -10.20
CA ASP A 31 -16.38 11.56 -10.18
C ASP A 31 -14.89 11.27 -10.36
N VAL A 32 -14.21 12.10 -11.14
CA VAL A 32 -12.76 12.04 -11.34
C VAL A 32 -12.13 13.27 -10.69
N VAL A 33 -11.20 13.05 -9.80
CA VAL A 33 -10.53 14.12 -9.04
C VAL A 33 -9.03 13.89 -8.98
N LYS A 34 -8.26 14.95 -8.71
CA LYS A 34 -6.84 14.78 -8.36
C LYS A 34 -6.70 14.03 -7.05
N LEU A 35 -5.75 13.09 -6.98
CA LEU A 35 -5.48 12.30 -5.76
C LEU A 35 -5.21 13.20 -4.54
N SER A 36 -4.63 14.39 -4.75
CA SER A 36 -4.47 15.40 -3.68
C SER A 36 -5.75 15.78 -2.94
N LYS A 37 -6.92 15.62 -3.57
CA LYS A 37 -8.22 15.89 -2.94
C LYS A 37 -8.72 14.75 -2.05
N CYS A 38 -8.06 13.61 -2.12
CA CYS A 38 -8.39 12.38 -1.39
C CYS A 38 -7.34 12.02 -0.31
N LEU A 39 -6.27 12.77 -0.24
CA LEU A 39 -5.20 12.57 0.75
C LEU A 39 -5.20 13.69 1.79
N GLU A 40 -5.04 13.31 3.04
CA GLU A 40 -4.69 14.23 4.14
C GLU A 40 -3.21 14.60 4.04
N ARG A 41 -2.33 13.60 3.96
CA ARG A 41 -0.87 13.78 3.86
C ARG A 41 -0.18 12.55 3.24
N ILE A 42 1.08 12.73 2.91
CA ILE A 42 2.00 11.65 2.51
C ILE A 42 3.23 11.73 3.43
N ASP A 43 3.43 10.71 4.24
CA ASP A 43 4.58 10.62 5.14
C ASP A 43 5.77 9.95 4.43
N ASN A 44 6.99 10.39 4.78
CA ASN A 44 8.23 9.75 4.34
C ASN A 44 8.69 8.72 5.37
N GLY A 45 9.26 7.61 4.89
CA GLY A 45 10.14 6.80 5.72
C GLY A 45 11.52 7.46 5.92
N LYS A 46 12.41 6.77 6.63
CA LYS A 46 13.77 7.20 6.91
C LYS A 46 14.80 6.14 6.51
N SER A 47 15.99 6.59 6.19
CA SER A 47 17.15 5.69 6.01
C SER A 47 17.85 5.43 7.34
N PHE A 48 18.22 4.17 7.54
CA PHE A 48 18.98 3.74 8.72
C PHE A 48 20.14 2.85 8.30
N THR A 49 21.22 2.89 9.06
CA THR A 49 22.22 1.84 9.02
C THR A 49 21.68 0.64 9.82
N CYS A 50 21.62 -0.52 9.19
CA CYS A 50 20.99 -1.70 9.74
C CYS A 50 21.83 -2.95 9.47
N ASP A 51 21.52 -4.03 10.18
CA ASP A 51 22.11 -5.35 9.97
C ASP A 51 21.74 -5.90 8.58
N SER A 52 22.43 -6.91 8.12
CA SER A 52 22.09 -7.67 6.90
C SER A 52 20.95 -8.65 7.14
N ASN A 53 20.75 -9.09 8.39
CA ASN A 53 19.77 -10.09 8.80
C ASN A 53 18.43 -9.46 9.19
N ALA A 54 17.35 -10.27 9.10
CA ALA A 54 16.08 -9.91 9.69
C ALA A 54 16.18 -9.84 11.22
N ARG A 55 15.29 -9.05 11.83
CA ARG A 55 15.23 -8.98 13.30
C ARG A 55 14.90 -10.31 13.94
N GLU A 56 15.35 -10.50 15.17
CA GLU A 56 14.90 -11.55 16.07
C GLU A 56 13.89 -11.01 17.09
N GLY A 57 12.84 -11.76 17.36
CA GLY A 57 11.80 -11.37 18.32
C GLY A 57 11.20 -9.99 18.04
N ALA A 58 11.11 -9.15 19.08
CA ALA A 58 10.54 -7.80 19.04
C ALA A 58 11.59 -6.68 18.86
N PHE A 59 12.83 -7.01 18.49
CA PHE A 59 13.86 -6.00 18.26
C PHE A 59 13.43 -5.04 17.13
N PRO A 60 13.73 -3.73 17.22
CA PRO A 60 13.37 -2.77 16.18
C PRO A 60 14.00 -3.10 14.83
N ALA A 61 13.23 -2.94 13.76
CA ALA A 61 13.70 -3.23 12.42
C ALA A 61 13.12 -2.25 11.38
N ILE A 62 13.80 -2.16 10.25
CA ILE A 62 13.34 -1.42 9.08
C ILE A 62 12.84 -2.39 8.02
N LEU A 63 11.71 -2.08 7.41
CA LEU A 63 11.19 -2.86 6.28
C LEU A 63 12.15 -2.78 5.09
N LYS A 64 12.28 -3.90 4.37
CA LYS A 64 12.84 -3.90 3.02
C LYS A 64 11.80 -3.38 2.04
N LEU A 65 12.24 -2.95 0.88
CA LEU A 65 11.34 -2.55 -0.21
C LEU A 65 10.38 -3.69 -0.60
N SER A 66 10.85 -4.94 -0.57
CA SER A 66 10.07 -6.16 -0.84
C SER A 66 8.88 -6.36 0.11
N ALA A 67 8.86 -5.68 1.27
CA ALA A 67 7.74 -5.72 2.20
C ALA A 67 6.43 -5.13 1.62
N ALA A 68 6.52 -4.27 0.59
CA ALA A 68 5.35 -3.60 0.00
C ALA A 68 5.32 -3.66 -1.54
N THR A 69 6.23 -4.39 -2.18
CA THR A 69 6.43 -4.38 -3.64
C THR A 69 5.40 -5.20 -4.42
N TYR A 70 4.81 -6.22 -3.80
CA TYR A 70 4.02 -7.22 -4.53
C TYR A 70 2.50 -7.09 -4.33
N GLY A 71 2.04 -5.94 -3.84
CA GLY A 71 0.62 -5.67 -3.62
C GLY A 71 0.07 -6.20 -2.30
N ASP A 72 0.90 -6.89 -1.52
CA ASP A 72 0.62 -7.40 -0.17
C ASP A 72 1.69 -6.92 0.82
N TYR A 73 1.32 -6.79 2.09
CA TYR A 73 2.25 -6.43 3.15
C TYR A 73 2.94 -7.66 3.74
N ARG A 74 4.29 -7.61 3.80
CA ARG A 74 5.16 -8.71 4.25
C ARG A 74 6.06 -8.25 5.41
N PRO A 75 5.61 -8.30 6.67
CA PRO A 75 6.38 -7.83 7.83
C PRO A 75 7.68 -8.58 8.07
N TYR A 76 7.80 -9.81 7.56
CA TYR A 76 9.01 -10.62 7.65
C TYR A 76 10.14 -10.15 6.72
N GLU A 77 9.82 -9.34 5.71
CA GLU A 77 10.79 -8.68 4.85
C GLU A 77 11.34 -7.42 5.53
N ASN A 78 12.26 -7.60 6.47
CA ASN A 78 12.85 -6.54 7.27
C ASN A 78 14.35 -6.77 7.51
N LYS A 79 15.00 -5.78 8.09
CA LYS A 79 16.39 -5.82 8.58
C LYS A 79 16.43 -5.25 9.97
N ALA A 80 17.11 -5.95 10.90
CA ALA A 80 17.29 -5.46 12.24
C ALA A 80 18.05 -4.12 12.25
N LEU A 81 17.71 -3.20 13.14
CA LEU A 81 18.57 -2.07 13.45
C LEU A 81 19.85 -2.56 14.14
N LEU A 82 20.88 -1.73 14.16
CA LEU A 82 22.11 -2.04 14.92
C LEU A 82 21.89 -1.86 16.42
N GLU A 83 21.09 -0.86 16.79
CA GLU A 83 20.81 -0.52 18.19
C GLU A 83 19.33 -0.20 18.38
N GLU A 84 18.77 -0.56 19.54
CA GLU A 84 17.36 -0.30 19.85
C GLU A 84 17.04 1.20 19.92
N THR A 85 18.02 2.02 20.31
CA THR A 85 17.92 3.49 20.39
C THR A 85 17.69 4.17 19.04
N GLN A 86 17.95 3.48 17.93
CA GLN A 86 17.67 4.00 16.57
C GLN A 86 16.19 3.96 16.21
N PHE A 87 15.34 3.36 17.04
CA PHE A 87 13.90 3.32 16.79
C PHE A 87 13.29 4.73 16.74
N VAL A 88 12.46 4.97 15.73
CA VAL A 88 11.76 6.25 15.51
C VAL A 88 10.27 5.99 15.32
N GLU A 89 9.48 6.28 16.34
CA GLU A 89 8.04 6.06 16.39
C GLU A 89 7.29 6.69 15.20
N SER A 90 7.67 7.90 14.77
CA SER A 90 6.97 8.61 13.68
C SER A 90 6.98 7.89 12.33
N VAL A 91 7.88 6.93 12.13
CA VAL A 91 7.96 6.09 10.93
C VAL A 91 7.62 4.63 11.20
N GLU A 92 7.15 4.30 12.41
CA GLU A 92 6.63 2.97 12.72
C GLU A 92 5.39 2.69 11.87
N VAL A 93 5.28 1.44 11.40
CA VAL A 93 4.15 0.95 10.62
C VAL A 93 3.09 0.41 11.55
N HIS A 94 1.84 0.79 11.31
CA HIS A 94 0.68 0.38 12.10
C HIS A 94 -0.39 -0.29 11.23
N ARG A 95 -1.25 -1.05 11.89
CA ARG A 95 -2.47 -1.56 11.26
C ARG A 95 -3.27 -0.40 10.66
N GLY A 96 -3.73 -0.57 9.42
CA GLY A 96 -4.48 0.43 8.69
C GLY A 96 -3.62 1.32 7.77
N ASP A 97 -2.30 1.26 7.90
CA ASP A 97 -1.41 2.01 7.01
C ASP A 97 -1.51 1.54 5.56
N LEU A 98 -1.45 2.49 4.65
CA LEU A 98 -1.29 2.24 3.21
C LEU A 98 0.13 2.63 2.79
N LEU A 99 0.94 1.63 2.51
CA LEU A 99 2.33 1.78 2.08
C LEU A 99 2.43 1.84 0.56
N PHE A 100 3.32 2.71 0.05
CA PHE A 100 3.51 2.94 -1.38
C PHE A 100 5.00 2.96 -1.72
N THR A 101 5.44 2.12 -2.65
CA THR A 101 6.84 2.03 -3.07
C THR A 101 7.20 3.17 -4.00
N ARG A 102 7.80 4.24 -3.47
CA ARG A 102 8.15 5.42 -4.26
C ARG A 102 9.35 5.21 -5.19
N LYS A 103 10.23 4.29 -4.87
CA LYS A 103 11.41 3.92 -5.67
C LYS A 103 11.42 2.42 -5.88
N ASN A 104 11.54 1.99 -7.12
CA ASN A 104 11.68 0.58 -7.50
C ASN A 104 12.10 0.48 -8.98
N THR A 105 12.24 -0.74 -9.49
CA THR A 105 12.34 -0.97 -10.94
C THR A 105 11.11 -0.38 -11.67
N PRO A 106 11.21 -0.06 -12.97
CA PRO A 106 10.09 0.52 -13.73
C PRO A 106 8.79 -0.27 -13.63
N ASP A 107 8.87 -1.60 -13.61
CA ASP A 107 7.69 -2.47 -13.55
C ASP A 107 7.02 -2.49 -12.17
N LEU A 108 7.80 -2.28 -11.11
CA LEU A 108 7.36 -2.43 -9.73
C LEU A 108 7.23 -1.10 -8.96
N VAL A 109 7.65 0.03 -9.56
CA VAL A 109 7.51 1.33 -8.91
C VAL A 109 6.04 1.67 -8.69
N GLY A 110 5.74 2.24 -7.53
CA GLY A 110 4.39 2.66 -7.20
C GLY A 110 3.41 1.52 -6.91
N MET A 111 3.90 0.35 -6.49
CA MET A 111 3.04 -0.67 -5.89
C MET A 111 2.62 -0.24 -4.49
N ALA A 112 1.42 -0.62 -4.10
CA ALA A 112 0.89 -0.34 -2.77
C ALA A 112 0.60 -1.61 -1.98
N ALA A 113 0.73 -1.53 -0.66
CA ALA A 113 0.40 -2.61 0.27
C ALA A 113 -0.38 -2.06 1.46
N TYR A 114 -1.53 -2.67 1.77
CA TYR A 114 -2.33 -2.33 2.94
C TYR A 114 -1.93 -3.19 4.13
N VAL A 115 -1.77 -2.57 5.29
CA VAL A 115 -1.32 -3.23 6.53
C VAL A 115 -2.53 -3.71 7.33
N PHE A 116 -2.89 -4.98 7.17
CA PHE A 116 -3.97 -5.60 7.95
C PHE A 116 -3.55 -5.88 9.38
N GLU A 117 -2.34 -6.37 9.56
CA GLU A 117 -1.70 -6.68 10.85
C GLU A 117 -0.20 -6.47 10.72
N THR A 118 0.44 -6.04 11.78
CA THR A 118 1.90 -5.86 11.83
C THR A 118 2.40 -6.07 13.25
N PRO A 119 3.56 -6.70 13.43
CA PRO A 119 4.27 -6.64 14.69
C PRO A 119 4.75 -5.22 14.97
N GLU A 120 4.87 -4.87 16.24
CA GLU A 120 5.41 -3.59 16.70
C GLU A 120 6.86 -3.38 16.28
N LYS A 121 7.32 -2.12 16.32
CA LYS A 121 8.70 -1.69 16.07
C LYS A 121 9.23 -2.02 14.66
N LEU A 122 8.33 -2.08 13.66
CA LEU A 122 8.72 -2.10 12.25
C LEU A 122 8.59 -0.71 11.65
N MET A 123 9.65 -0.21 11.03
CA MET A 123 9.73 1.14 10.49
C MET A 123 9.76 1.18 8.97
N MET A 124 9.25 2.26 8.39
CA MET A 124 9.32 2.51 6.95
C MET A 124 10.70 3.00 6.52
N PRO A 125 11.31 2.41 5.45
CA PRO A 125 12.49 2.98 4.80
C PRO A 125 12.11 4.21 3.95
N ASP A 126 13.10 5.01 3.58
CA ASP A 126 12.95 6.18 2.68
C ASP A 126 12.46 5.83 1.26
N LEU A 127 12.45 4.55 0.91
CA LEU A 127 11.94 4.02 -0.36
C LEU A 127 10.42 3.82 -0.38
N ILE A 128 9.77 3.99 0.77
CA ILE A 128 8.33 3.78 0.97
C ILE A 128 7.69 5.07 1.51
N PHE A 129 6.54 5.44 0.94
CA PHE A 129 5.63 6.43 1.51
C PHE A 129 4.52 5.74 2.30
N ARG A 130 3.98 6.44 3.32
CA ARG A 130 2.66 6.16 3.88
C ARG A 130 1.68 7.15 3.26
N LEU A 131 0.62 6.65 2.61
CA LEU A 131 -0.46 7.47 2.08
C LEU A 131 -1.58 7.53 3.12
N VAL A 132 -1.84 8.72 3.65
CA VAL A 132 -2.93 8.93 4.60
C VAL A 132 -4.09 9.56 3.85
N THR A 133 -5.18 8.80 3.71
CA THR A 133 -6.40 9.26 3.03
C THR A 133 -7.24 10.15 3.96
N ASN A 134 -8.06 11.01 3.36
CA ASN A 134 -9.06 11.79 4.08
C ASN A 134 -10.45 11.14 3.98
N GLU A 135 -11.50 11.86 4.41
CA GLU A 135 -12.88 11.38 4.44
C GLU A 135 -13.48 11.04 3.06
N ARG A 136 -12.83 11.43 1.96
CA ARG A 136 -13.30 11.17 0.59
C ARG A 136 -12.87 9.82 0.04
N MET A 137 -11.86 9.18 0.62
CA MET A 137 -11.29 7.95 0.08
C MET A 137 -10.85 7.01 1.18
N THR A 138 -11.25 5.74 1.11
CA THR A 138 -10.76 4.73 2.03
C THR A 138 -9.39 4.21 1.59
N PRO A 139 -8.49 3.87 2.54
CA PRO A 139 -7.18 3.35 2.18
C PRO A 139 -7.26 2.00 1.44
N ILE A 140 -8.29 1.20 1.70
CA ILE A 140 -8.52 -0.09 1.02
C ILE A 140 -8.92 0.12 -0.44
N PHE A 141 -9.80 1.11 -0.72
CA PHE A 141 -10.14 1.46 -2.10
C PHE A 141 -8.90 1.95 -2.85
N LEU A 142 -8.13 2.88 -2.26
CA LEU A 142 -6.91 3.41 -2.89
C LEU A 142 -5.86 2.32 -3.12
N TRP A 143 -5.69 1.39 -2.18
CA TRP A 143 -4.82 0.23 -2.35
C TRP A 143 -5.18 -0.59 -3.58
N GLN A 144 -6.45 -0.95 -3.76
CA GLN A 144 -6.92 -1.72 -4.90
C GLN A 144 -6.85 -0.94 -6.21
N LEU A 145 -7.14 0.37 -6.19
CA LEU A 145 -7.03 1.24 -7.36
C LEU A 145 -5.58 1.33 -7.85
N ILE A 146 -4.62 1.62 -6.96
CA ILE A 146 -3.20 1.74 -7.33
C ILE A 146 -2.67 0.44 -7.94
N ASN A 147 -3.07 -0.71 -7.41
CA ASN A 147 -2.62 -2.02 -7.89
C ASN A 147 -3.51 -2.59 -9.02
N ASN A 148 -4.56 -1.88 -9.42
CA ASN A 148 -5.43 -2.31 -10.51
C ASN A 148 -4.65 -2.35 -11.83
N ARG A 149 -4.78 -3.45 -12.58
CA ARG A 149 -4.03 -3.69 -13.82
C ARG A 149 -4.17 -2.56 -14.82
N GLU A 150 -5.38 -2.04 -15.01
CA GLU A 150 -5.67 -0.99 -15.99
C GLU A 150 -5.17 0.39 -15.50
N PHE A 151 -5.01 0.56 -14.18
CA PHE A 151 -4.51 1.81 -13.59
C PHE A 151 -2.98 1.85 -13.43
N ARG A 152 -2.29 0.69 -13.45
CA ARG A 152 -0.82 0.60 -13.33
C ARG A 152 -0.06 1.49 -14.32
N PRO A 153 -0.46 1.60 -15.63
CA PRO A 153 0.22 2.50 -16.57
C PRO A 153 0.21 3.97 -16.14
N VAL A 154 -0.86 4.44 -15.48
CA VAL A 154 -0.93 5.82 -14.94
C VAL A 154 0.12 6.03 -13.87
N ILE A 155 0.25 5.09 -12.92
CA ILE A 155 1.24 5.14 -11.84
C ILE A 155 2.68 5.06 -12.40
N GLN A 156 2.93 4.17 -13.33
CA GLN A 156 4.24 4.01 -13.97
C GLN A 156 4.61 5.25 -14.80
N GLY A 157 3.64 5.85 -15.49
CA GLY A 157 3.81 7.03 -16.34
C GLY A 157 4.25 8.29 -15.59
N ILE A 158 3.98 8.40 -14.29
CA ILE A 158 4.44 9.52 -13.47
C ILE A 158 5.82 9.29 -12.84
N SER A 159 6.42 8.14 -13.05
CA SER A 159 7.76 7.88 -12.57
C SER A 159 8.80 8.68 -13.38
N GLY A 160 9.85 9.09 -12.70
CA GLY A 160 11.01 9.77 -13.28
C GLY A 160 12.30 9.07 -12.86
N GLY A 161 13.35 9.30 -13.63
CA GLY A 161 14.68 8.76 -13.36
C GLY A 161 15.43 8.53 -14.66
N SER A 162 16.69 8.93 -14.71
CA SER A 162 17.59 8.72 -15.85
C SER A 162 18.19 7.32 -15.88
N ALA A 163 18.14 6.60 -14.78
CA ALA A 163 18.69 5.26 -14.68
C ALA A 163 17.66 4.20 -15.07
N LYS A 164 17.99 3.36 -16.05
CA LYS A 164 17.15 2.21 -16.48
C LYS A 164 16.81 1.22 -15.34
N SER A 165 17.54 1.28 -14.24
CA SER A 165 17.42 0.33 -13.12
C SER A 165 16.52 0.78 -11.96
N MET A 166 16.25 2.09 -11.83
CA MET A 166 15.52 2.64 -10.69
C MET A 166 14.65 3.82 -11.09
N SER A 167 13.33 3.63 -11.00
CA SER A 167 12.34 4.69 -11.17
C SER A 167 11.96 5.30 -9.82
N ASN A 168 11.57 6.58 -9.83
CA ASN A 168 11.17 7.31 -8.63
C ASN A 168 9.90 8.12 -8.89
N ILE A 169 8.97 8.08 -7.94
CA ILE A 169 7.74 8.88 -7.95
C ILE A 169 7.83 9.92 -6.82
N SER A 170 7.73 11.21 -7.18
CA SER A 170 7.66 12.28 -6.19
C SER A 170 6.25 12.43 -5.63
N LYS A 171 6.13 12.99 -4.42
CA LYS A 171 4.83 13.30 -3.81
C LYS A 171 4.00 14.22 -4.70
N GLU A 172 4.62 15.19 -5.34
CA GLU A 172 3.94 16.15 -6.21
C GLU A 172 3.32 15.46 -7.42
N ARG A 173 4.08 14.60 -8.11
CA ARG A 173 3.55 13.84 -9.24
C ARG A 173 2.43 12.91 -8.83
N LEU A 174 2.59 12.19 -7.71
CA LEU A 174 1.55 11.30 -7.19
C LEU A 174 0.27 12.08 -6.84
N LYS A 175 0.36 13.22 -6.19
CA LYS A 175 -0.78 14.08 -5.83
C LYS A 175 -1.56 14.60 -7.04
N ASN A 176 -0.92 14.73 -8.19
CA ASN A 176 -1.51 15.30 -9.39
C ASN A 176 -2.17 14.27 -10.33
N ILE A 177 -2.08 12.96 -10.07
CA ILE A 177 -2.82 11.99 -10.89
C ILE A 177 -4.32 12.14 -10.69
N GLU A 178 -5.06 11.85 -11.75
CA GLU A 178 -6.52 11.77 -11.72
C GLU A 178 -6.95 10.36 -11.31
N VAL A 179 -7.92 10.29 -10.41
CA VAL A 179 -8.47 9.04 -9.86
C VAL A 179 -9.98 9.08 -9.84
N ILE A 180 -10.63 7.96 -10.09
CA ILE A 180 -12.07 7.85 -9.79
C ILE A 180 -12.27 7.96 -8.28
N CYS A 181 -13.32 8.68 -7.88
CA CYS A 181 -13.67 8.91 -6.49
C CYS A 181 -15.16 8.60 -6.27
N PRO A 182 -15.54 7.31 -6.20
CA PRO A 182 -16.92 6.93 -5.87
C PRO A 182 -17.31 7.47 -4.50
N PRO A 183 -18.62 7.64 -4.21
CA PRO A 183 -19.08 7.97 -2.87
C PRO A 183 -18.50 7.02 -1.81
N ILE A 184 -18.18 7.54 -0.63
CA ILE A 184 -17.55 6.75 0.43
C ILE A 184 -18.37 5.51 0.83
N SER A 185 -19.71 5.58 0.72
CA SER A 185 -20.60 4.45 0.95
C SER A 185 -20.39 3.29 -0.04
N GLU A 186 -20.07 3.61 -1.30
CA GLU A 186 -19.74 2.60 -2.32
C GLU A 186 -18.36 1.99 -2.05
N GLN A 187 -17.36 2.83 -1.70
CA GLN A 187 -16.02 2.36 -1.37
C GLN A 187 -16.04 1.39 -0.17
N LYS A 188 -16.84 1.67 0.86
CA LYS A 188 -16.99 0.79 2.04
C LYS A 188 -17.57 -0.59 1.74
N LYS A 189 -18.28 -0.77 0.62
CA LYS A 189 -18.73 -2.11 0.19
C LYS A 189 -17.55 -3.05 -0.09
N LEU A 190 -16.41 -2.50 -0.52
CA LEU A 190 -15.18 -3.27 -0.70
C LEU A 190 -14.61 -3.76 0.64
N GLU A 191 -14.71 -2.96 1.69
CA GLU A 191 -14.27 -3.33 3.04
C GLU A 191 -15.12 -4.47 3.63
N GLY A 192 -16.42 -4.49 3.35
CA GLY A 192 -17.33 -5.56 3.80
C GLY A 192 -16.92 -6.96 3.33
N VAL A 193 -16.20 -7.07 2.22
CA VAL A 193 -15.64 -8.35 1.73
C VAL A 193 -14.58 -8.87 2.69
N LEU A 194 -13.74 -8.00 3.25
CA LEU A 194 -12.70 -8.37 4.22
C LEU A 194 -13.32 -8.90 5.51
N GLU A 195 -14.36 -8.26 6.02
CA GLU A 195 -15.07 -8.72 7.22
C GLU A 195 -15.69 -10.10 7.04
N GLN A 196 -16.22 -10.40 5.85
CA GLN A 196 -16.78 -11.73 5.55
C GLN A 196 -15.71 -12.82 5.55
N VAL A 197 -14.51 -12.51 5.02
CA VAL A 197 -13.38 -13.44 5.00
C VAL A 197 -12.88 -13.71 6.42
N ASP A 198 -12.75 -12.69 7.26
CA ASP A 198 -12.34 -12.85 8.67
C ASP A 198 -13.37 -13.64 9.49
N LYS A 199 -14.65 -13.37 9.31
CA LYS A 199 -15.74 -14.13 9.95
C LYS A 199 -15.76 -15.60 9.52
N SER A 200 -15.44 -15.89 8.27
CA SER A 200 -15.36 -17.28 7.77
C SER A 200 -14.17 -18.06 8.35
N LYS A 201 -13.04 -17.35 8.61
CA LYS A 201 -11.87 -17.94 9.27
C LYS A 201 -12.14 -18.29 10.73
N LEU A 202 -12.81 -17.42 11.48
CA LEU A 202 -13.19 -17.68 12.89
C LEU A 202 -14.18 -18.85 13.04
N LYS A 203 -15.05 -19.10 12.03
CA LYS A 203 -15.96 -20.26 12.03
C LYS A 203 -15.26 -21.59 11.74
N LYS A 204 -14.12 -21.59 11.05
CA LYS A 204 -13.35 -22.82 10.76
C LYS A 204 -12.38 -23.23 11.88
N LEU A 205 -12.20 -22.39 12.88
CA LEU A 205 -11.36 -22.63 14.06
C LEU A 205 -12.18 -23.07 15.30
N ARG A 206 -13.49 -23.21 15.16
CA ARG A 206 -14.41 -23.84 16.12
C ARG A 206 -14.88 -25.21 15.60
#